data_701374cce97fef7aaaa9a56c28b29a23
#
_entry.id   701374cce97fef7aaaa9a56c28b29a23
#
_cell.length_a   1.000
_cell.length_b   1.000
_cell.length_c   1.000
_cell.angle_alpha   90.00
_cell.angle_beta   90.00
_cell.angle_gamma   90.00
#
_symmetry.space_group_name_H-M   'P 1'
#
loop_
_entity.id
_entity.type
_entity.pdbx_description
1 polymer ?
#
loop_
_entity_poly.entity_id
_entity_poly.type
_entity_poly.pdbx_seq_one_letter_code
_entity_poly.pdbx_strand_id
1 'polypeptide(L)'
;MKFLIGLIAIMGIVSCSSDDDRSNSKTEEVSVNGTWKPSRYEFKGKSYPVSTCEKKGQILINTDFSGVYERYEAGAGAGECIKPESYSGKWAYDRMYGKLTLTYTEGGVSKTSQKTVEDFSDTELKIVDGSKNVDGIPGNDDAVLVYIKE
;
A
#
# COMPACT_ATOMS: atom_id res chain seq x y z
N MET A 1 40.38 77.66 -13.92
CA MET A 1 41.12 76.59 -14.59
C MET A 1 40.65 75.25 -14.05
N LYS A 2 39.87 74.69 -14.77
CA LYS A 2 39.83 73.32 -15.35
C LYS A 2 40.63 72.29 -14.59
N PHE A 3 39.96 71.30 -14.03
CA PHE A 3 40.42 69.95 -14.12
C PHE A 3 39.21 69.01 -13.93
N LEU A 4 38.91 68.28 -14.97
CA LEU A 4 38.02 67.16 -15.03
C LEU A 4 38.68 65.97 -14.28
N ILE A 5 37.96 65.33 -13.40
CA ILE A 5 38.35 64.04 -12.86
C ILE A 5 37.26 63.04 -13.26
N GLY A 6 37.66 62.14 -14.16
CA GLY A 6 36.80 61.04 -14.63
C GLY A 6 36.56 60.02 -13.53
N LEU A 7 35.29 59.68 -13.30
CA LEU A 7 34.86 58.67 -12.42
C LEU A 7 34.74 57.36 -13.21
N ILE A 8 35.67 56.43 -13.02
CA ILE A 8 35.59 55.09 -13.60
C ILE A 8 34.69 54.26 -12.70
N ALA A 9 33.50 54.01 -13.18
CA ALA A 9 32.60 53.07 -12.54
C ALA A 9 33.03 51.63 -12.91
N ILE A 10 33.57 50.92 -11.95
CA ILE A 10 33.83 49.47 -12.06
C ILE A 10 32.52 48.75 -11.76
N MET A 11 31.84 48.31 -12.81
CA MET A 11 30.71 47.36 -12.64
C MET A 11 31.27 46.00 -12.28
N GLY A 12 31.19 45.63 -11.00
CA GLY A 12 31.37 44.28 -10.54
C GLY A 12 30.19 43.45 -10.98
N ILE A 13 30.42 42.58 -11.93
CA ILE A 13 29.46 41.53 -12.27
C ILE A 13 29.52 40.47 -11.19
N VAL A 14 28.58 40.53 -10.25
CA VAL A 14 28.34 39.43 -9.33
C VAL A 14 27.64 38.35 -10.15
N SER A 15 28.43 37.42 -10.65
CA SER A 15 27.93 36.15 -11.19
C SER A 15 27.41 35.35 -10.00
N CYS A 16 26.13 35.42 -9.73
CA CYS A 16 25.44 34.38 -8.96
C CYS A 16 25.36 33.13 -9.84
N SER A 17 26.33 32.24 -9.73
CA SER A 17 26.13 30.84 -10.10
C SER A 17 25.13 30.26 -9.10
N SER A 18 23.88 30.29 -9.49
CA SER A 18 22.89 29.41 -8.88
C SER A 18 23.26 27.99 -9.30
N ASP A 19 24.05 27.32 -8.49
CA ASP A 19 24.10 25.88 -8.47
C ASP A 19 22.72 25.43 -7.98
N ASP A 20 21.77 25.39 -8.91
CA ASP A 20 20.57 24.58 -8.79
C ASP A 20 21.00 23.12 -8.85
N ASP A 21 21.68 22.66 -7.81
CA ASP A 21 21.64 21.27 -7.41
C ASP A 21 20.19 20.97 -7.01
N ARG A 22 19.33 20.91 -8.03
CA ARG A 22 18.12 20.13 -7.94
C ARG A 22 18.59 18.69 -7.78
N SER A 23 18.87 18.34 -6.54
CA SER A 23 18.73 16.96 -6.07
C SER A 23 17.35 16.55 -6.52
N ASN A 24 17.27 15.95 -7.68
CA ASN A 24 16.14 15.20 -8.13
C ASN A 24 16.13 13.92 -7.26
N SER A 25 15.90 14.09 -5.96
CA SER A 25 15.44 13.01 -5.13
C SER A 25 14.06 12.70 -5.72
N LYS A 26 14.04 11.82 -6.74
CA LYS A 26 12.89 11.00 -7.01
C LYS A 26 12.61 10.32 -5.70
N THR A 27 11.71 10.89 -4.92
CA THR A 27 11.01 10.15 -3.90
C THR A 27 10.32 9.07 -4.72
N GLU A 28 10.90 7.88 -4.75
CA GLU A 28 10.26 6.73 -5.40
C GLU A 28 8.95 6.58 -4.65
N GLU A 29 7.88 6.94 -5.34
CA GLU A 29 6.56 6.88 -4.78
C GLU A 29 6.24 5.41 -4.58
N VAL A 30 6.18 4.97 -3.31
CA VAL A 30 5.89 3.59 -2.96
C VAL A 30 4.60 3.17 -3.67
N SER A 31 4.68 2.09 -4.44
CA SER A 31 3.56 1.57 -5.21
C SER A 31 2.90 0.42 -4.49
N VAL A 32 1.56 0.45 -4.45
CA VAL A 32 0.76 -0.66 -3.94
C VAL A 32 0.80 -1.91 -4.85
N ASN A 33 1.38 -1.79 -6.06
CA ASN A 33 1.49 -2.90 -7.00
C ASN A 33 2.41 -4.00 -6.47
N GLY A 34 2.06 -5.23 -6.74
CA GLY A 34 2.83 -6.41 -6.36
C GLY A 34 1.96 -7.58 -5.96
N THR A 35 2.61 -8.66 -5.55
CA THR A 35 1.98 -9.82 -4.95
C THR A 35 2.15 -9.72 -3.44
N TRP A 36 1.04 -9.71 -2.74
CA TRP A 36 0.98 -9.55 -1.30
C TRP A 36 0.41 -10.80 -0.65
N LYS A 37 1.14 -11.37 0.32
CA LYS A 37 0.76 -12.59 1.04
C LYS A 37 0.47 -12.33 2.51
N PRO A 38 -0.62 -12.88 3.08
CA PRO A 38 -0.91 -12.77 4.51
C PRO A 38 0.24 -13.33 5.35
N SER A 39 0.68 -12.57 6.34
CA SER A 39 1.82 -12.91 7.19
C SER A 39 1.44 -13.04 8.66
N ARG A 40 0.80 -12.02 9.20
CA ARG A 40 0.43 -11.94 10.62
C ARG A 40 -0.73 -10.98 10.83
N TYR A 41 -1.38 -11.12 11.98
CA TYR A 41 -2.26 -10.07 12.51
C TYR A 41 -1.50 -9.21 13.51
N GLU A 42 -1.82 -7.93 13.57
CA GLU A 42 -1.38 -7.00 14.61
C GLU A 42 -2.60 -6.47 15.36
N PHE A 43 -2.56 -6.54 16.69
CA PHE A 43 -3.62 -6.04 17.55
C PHE A 43 -3.04 -5.59 18.90
N LYS A 44 -3.34 -4.36 19.31
CA LYS A 44 -2.86 -3.75 20.56
C LYS A 44 -1.34 -3.91 20.77
N GLY A 45 -0.56 -3.71 19.71
CA GLY A 45 0.91 -3.80 19.74
C GLY A 45 1.47 -5.22 19.82
N LYS A 46 0.65 -6.24 19.66
CA LYS A 46 1.05 -7.65 19.62
C LYS A 46 0.84 -8.23 18.24
N SER A 47 1.70 -9.21 17.88
CA SER A 47 1.59 -9.98 16.65
C SER A 47 1.00 -11.36 16.92
N TYR A 48 0.10 -11.79 16.05
CA TYR A 48 -0.56 -13.09 16.09
C TYR A 48 -0.37 -13.79 14.74
N PRO A 49 -0.11 -15.10 14.73
CA PRO A 49 0.11 -15.80 13.47
C PRO A 49 -1.20 -15.93 12.68
N VAL A 50 -1.10 -15.88 11.35
CA VAL A 50 -2.16 -16.34 10.46
C VAL A 50 -2.12 -17.88 10.36
N SER A 51 -3.27 -18.49 10.12
CA SER A 51 -3.36 -19.94 9.93
C SER A 51 -2.66 -20.40 8.65
N THR A 52 -2.37 -21.70 8.57
CA THR A 52 -1.80 -22.31 7.35
C THR A 52 -2.69 -22.10 6.13
N CYS A 53 -4.01 -22.11 6.31
CA CYS A 53 -4.95 -21.83 5.22
C CYS A 53 -4.91 -20.36 4.81
N GLU A 54 -4.96 -19.43 5.75
CA GLU A 54 -4.92 -17.99 5.45
C GLU A 54 -3.64 -17.59 4.68
N LYS A 55 -2.49 -18.22 4.94
CA LYS A 55 -1.23 -18.01 4.22
C LYS A 55 -1.33 -18.27 2.71
N LYS A 56 -2.30 -19.08 2.26
CA LYS A 56 -2.53 -19.34 0.83
C LYS A 56 -3.21 -18.19 0.10
N GLY A 57 -3.83 -17.27 0.84
CA GLY A 57 -4.46 -16.08 0.29
C GLY A 57 -3.48 -15.16 -0.41
N GLN A 58 -4.01 -14.21 -1.17
CA GLN A 58 -3.20 -13.19 -1.84
C GLN A 58 -4.00 -11.96 -2.26
N ILE A 59 -3.29 -10.87 -2.37
CA ILE A 59 -3.69 -9.69 -3.14
C ILE A 59 -2.63 -9.53 -4.24
N LEU A 60 -3.02 -9.68 -5.50
CA LEU A 60 -2.18 -9.39 -6.65
C LEU A 60 -2.67 -8.10 -7.30
N ILE A 61 -1.77 -7.14 -7.45
CA ILE A 61 -2.03 -5.87 -8.14
C ILE A 61 -0.94 -5.70 -9.19
N ASN A 62 -1.31 -5.87 -10.45
CA ASN A 62 -0.40 -5.67 -11.58
C ASN A 62 -0.14 -4.16 -11.84
N THR A 63 0.84 -3.84 -12.65
CA THR A 63 1.17 -2.45 -13.01
C THR A 63 0.05 -1.73 -13.77
N ASP A 64 -0.82 -2.47 -14.46
CA ASP A 64 -2.03 -1.97 -15.13
C ASP A 64 -3.26 -1.97 -14.22
N PHE A 65 -3.07 -2.23 -12.92
CA PHE A 65 -4.11 -2.38 -11.90
C PHE A 65 -5.10 -3.54 -12.14
N SER A 66 -4.86 -4.44 -13.09
CA SER A 66 -5.53 -5.73 -13.08
C SER A 66 -5.02 -6.57 -11.91
N GLY A 67 -5.82 -7.51 -11.44
CA GLY A 67 -5.34 -8.42 -10.41
C GLY A 67 -6.40 -9.27 -9.78
N VAL A 68 -6.03 -9.91 -8.68
CA VAL A 68 -6.90 -10.84 -7.97
C VAL A 68 -6.88 -10.58 -6.46
N TYR A 69 -7.97 -10.99 -5.82
CA TYR A 69 -8.05 -11.16 -4.38
C TYR A 69 -8.50 -12.59 -4.09
N GLU A 70 -7.75 -13.29 -3.25
CA GLU A 70 -8.10 -14.63 -2.79
C GLU A 70 -7.94 -14.71 -1.28
N ARG A 71 -8.97 -15.23 -0.62
CA ARG A 71 -8.96 -15.54 0.81
C ARG A 71 -9.22 -17.01 1.02
N TYR A 72 -8.44 -17.60 1.92
CA TYR A 72 -8.60 -18.97 2.36
C TYR A 72 -8.87 -19.03 3.85
N GLU A 73 -9.62 -20.03 4.25
CA GLU A 73 -9.89 -20.34 5.66
C GLU A 73 -9.96 -21.85 5.86
N ALA A 74 -9.94 -22.29 7.13
CA ALA A 74 -10.06 -23.70 7.45
C ALA A 74 -11.43 -24.24 7.04
N GLY A 75 -11.43 -25.38 6.36
CA GLY A 75 -12.63 -26.15 6.04
C GLY A 75 -13.09 -27.03 7.20
N ALA A 76 -14.11 -27.88 6.92
CA ALA A 76 -14.66 -28.79 7.91
C ALA A 76 -13.76 -30.01 8.20
N GLY A 77 -12.92 -30.41 7.22
CA GLY A 77 -11.98 -31.54 7.35
C GLY A 77 -10.66 -31.11 7.99
N ALA A 78 -9.99 -32.02 8.67
CA ALA A 78 -8.67 -31.79 9.23
C ALA A 78 -7.66 -31.43 8.13
N GLY A 79 -7.03 -30.25 8.22
CA GLY A 79 -6.07 -29.76 7.23
C GLY A 79 -6.70 -29.27 5.91
N GLU A 80 -8.02 -29.29 5.79
CA GLU A 80 -8.73 -28.76 4.63
C GLU A 80 -8.71 -27.24 4.65
N CYS A 81 -8.48 -26.64 3.48
CA CYS A 81 -8.63 -25.21 3.28
C CYS A 81 -9.69 -24.97 2.20
N ILE A 82 -10.65 -24.11 2.51
CA ILE A 82 -11.63 -23.63 1.55
C ILE A 82 -11.27 -22.22 1.10
N LYS A 83 -11.77 -21.83 -0.05
CA LYS A 83 -11.55 -20.50 -0.64
C LYS A 83 -12.89 -19.76 -0.78
N PRO A 84 -13.37 -19.11 0.28
CA PRO A 84 -14.68 -18.41 0.27
C PRO A 84 -14.70 -17.18 -0.62
N GLU A 85 -13.55 -16.56 -0.88
CA GLU A 85 -13.45 -15.39 -1.73
C GLU A 85 -12.34 -15.59 -2.77
N SER A 86 -12.69 -15.39 -4.04
CA SER A 86 -11.78 -15.43 -5.17
C SER A 86 -12.34 -14.56 -6.27
N TYR A 87 -11.76 -13.37 -6.41
CA TYR A 87 -12.22 -12.36 -7.35
C TYR A 87 -11.06 -11.91 -8.23
N SER A 88 -11.37 -11.70 -9.51
CA SER A 88 -10.45 -11.17 -10.50
C SER A 88 -11.04 -9.94 -11.16
N GLY A 89 -10.26 -8.88 -11.30
CA GLY A 89 -10.77 -7.64 -11.86
C GLY A 89 -9.78 -6.50 -11.89
N LYS A 90 -10.25 -5.30 -11.63
CA LYS A 90 -9.45 -4.07 -11.61
C LYS A 90 -9.41 -3.48 -10.20
N TRP A 91 -8.19 -3.20 -9.75
CA TRP A 91 -7.95 -2.49 -8.51
C TRP A 91 -7.95 -0.97 -8.71
N ALA A 92 -8.37 -0.25 -7.68
CA ALA A 92 -8.18 1.18 -7.53
C ALA A 92 -7.75 1.48 -6.10
N TYR A 93 -6.77 2.36 -5.92
CA TYR A 93 -6.32 2.79 -4.61
C TYR A 93 -6.55 4.29 -4.42
N ASP A 94 -7.40 4.62 -3.46
CA ASP A 94 -7.64 5.99 -3.02
C ASP A 94 -6.72 6.28 -1.82
N ARG A 95 -5.66 7.06 -2.07
CA ARG A 95 -4.67 7.44 -1.05
C ARG A 95 -5.23 8.36 0.01
N MET A 96 -6.19 9.22 -0.35
CA MET A 96 -6.75 10.19 0.59
C MET A 96 -7.55 9.49 1.69
N TYR A 97 -8.29 8.44 1.33
CA TYR A 97 -9.15 7.70 2.25
C TYR A 97 -8.59 6.33 2.63
N GLY A 98 -7.42 5.94 2.14
CA GLY A 98 -6.83 4.64 2.38
C GLY A 98 -7.74 3.49 1.93
N LYS A 99 -8.38 3.62 0.76
CA LYS A 99 -9.31 2.60 0.25
C LYS A 99 -8.73 1.89 -0.96
N LEU A 100 -8.58 0.58 -0.84
CA LEU A 100 -8.20 -0.31 -1.93
C LEU A 100 -9.46 -1.06 -2.38
N THR A 101 -9.89 -0.83 -3.61
CA THR A 101 -11.15 -1.37 -4.13
C THR A 101 -10.89 -2.25 -5.35
N LEU A 102 -11.38 -3.48 -5.31
CA LEU A 102 -11.41 -4.38 -6.46
C LEU A 102 -12.81 -4.34 -7.09
N THR A 103 -12.88 -3.98 -8.36
CA THR A 103 -14.09 -4.09 -9.17
C THR A 103 -14.01 -5.37 -10.02
N TYR A 104 -14.99 -6.23 -9.90
CA TYR A 104 -15.04 -7.53 -10.57
C TYR A 104 -16.47 -7.80 -11.11
N THR A 105 -16.60 -8.80 -11.96
CA THR A 105 -17.90 -9.21 -12.50
C THR A 105 -18.25 -10.60 -11.99
N GLU A 106 -19.44 -10.76 -11.46
CA GLU A 106 -19.98 -12.03 -11.02
C GLU A 106 -21.44 -12.16 -11.51
N GLY A 107 -21.74 -13.26 -12.23
CA GLY A 107 -23.05 -13.47 -12.80
C GLY A 107 -23.49 -12.36 -13.78
N GLY A 108 -22.56 -11.73 -14.51
CA GLY A 108 -22.82 -10.61 -15.42
C GLY A 108 -23.06 -9.27 -14.72
N VAL A 109 -22.93 -9.20 -13.39
CA VAL A 109 -23.12 -7.98 -12.60
C VAL A 109 -21.77 -7.48 -12.10
N SER A 110 -21.52 -6.17 -12.22
CA SER A 110 -20.36 -5.52 -11.65
C SER A 110 -20.52 -5.40 -10.14
N LYS A 111 -19.51 -5.86 -9.40
CA LYS A 111 -19.45 -5.81 -7.95
C LYS A 111 -18.13 -5.20 -7.50
N THR A 112 -18.06 -4.79 -6.24
CA THR A 112 -16.86 -4.25 -5.63
C THR A 112 -16.55 -4.95 -4.31
N SER A 113 -15.26 -5.16 -4.05
CA SER A 113 -14.72 -5.55 -2.73
C SER A 113 -13.78 -4.45 -2.27
N GLN A 114 -14.04 -3.85 -1.12
CA GLN A 114 -13.26 -2.74 -0.60
C GLN A 114 -12.49 -3.15 0.66
N LYS A 115 -11.23 -2.77 0.71
CA LYS A 115 -10.34 -2.95 1.86
C LYS A 115 -9.92 -1.58 2.40
N THR A 116 -9.84 -1.45 3.72
CA THR A 116 -9.25 -0.27 4.34
C THR A 116 -7.77 -0.52 4.57
N VAL A 117 -6.95 0.29 3.93
CA VAL A 117 -5.49 0.28 4.10
C VAL A 117 -5.15 1.20 5.27
N GLU A 118 -4.54 0.66 6.31
CA GLU A 118 -4.01 1.44 7.43
C GLU A 118 -2.68 2.08 7.04
N ASP A 119 -1.79 1.31 6.42
CA ASP A 119 -0.47 1.74 5.98
C ASP A 119 0.10 0.78 4.94
N PHE A 120 1.07 1.21 4.14
CA PHE A 120 1.86 0.33 3.29
C PHE A 120 3.26 0.90 3.02
N SER A 121 4.17 0.00 2.74
CA SER A 121 5.57 0.27 2.37
C SER A 121 5.95 -0.57 1.15
N ASP A 122 7.22 -0.58 0.79
CA ASP A 122 7.73 -1.46 -0.28
C ASP A 122 7.62 -2.95 0.05
N THR A 123 7.51 -3.30 1.33
CA THR A 123 7.55 -4.68 1.82
C THR A 123 6.29 -5.14 2.54
N GLU A 124 5.50 -4.23 3.09
CA GLU A 124 4.31 -4.54 3.88
C GLU A 124 3.08 -3.76 3.41
N LEU A 125 1.94 -4.41 3.39
CA LEU A 125 0.61 -3.82 3.19
C LEU A 125 -0.26 -4.19 4.38
N LYS A 126 -0.75 -3.18 5.11
CA LYS A 126 -1.57 -3.34 6.32
C LYS A 126 -3.03 -3.06 6.02
N ILE A 127 -3.86 -4.09 6.16
CA ILE A 127 -5.30 -4.05 5.89
C ILE A 127 -6.07 -4.20 7.21
N VAL A 128 -6.99 -3.30 7.48
CA VAL A 128 -7.88 -3.41 8.64
C VAL A 128 -8.81 -4.61 8.47
N ASP A 129 -8.84 -5.49 9.45
CA ASP A 129 -9.73 -6.65 9.51
C ASP A 129 -10.38 -6.74 10.89
N GLY A 130 -11.58 -6.18 11.00
CA GLY A 130 -12.38 -6.21 12.24
C GLY A 130 -13.22 -7.48 12.41
N SER A 131 -13.05 -8.51 11.58
CA SER A 131 -13.88 -9.71 11.60
C SER A 131 -13.31 -10.84 12.46
N LYS A 132 -12.09 -10.70 12.96
CA LYS A 132 -11.36 -11.75 13.67
C LYS A 132 -11.36 -11.54 15.19
N ASN A 133 -11.32 -12.67 15.91
CA ASN A 133 -10.92 -12.74 17.30
C ASN A 133 -9.49 -13.27 17.33
N VAL A 134 -8.50 -12.41 17.51
CA VAL A 134 -7.09 -12.79 17.45
C VAL A 134 -6.47 -13.03 18.82
N ASP A 135 -7.03 -12.44 19.86
CA ASP A 135 -6.51 -12.53 21.24
C ASP A 135 -7.16 -13.66 22.07
N GLY A 136 -8.17 -14.32 21.54
CA GLY A 136 -8.90 -15.41 22.22
C GLY A 136 -9.91 -14.92 23.27
N ILE A 137 -10.06 -13.61 23.44
CA ILE A 137 -11.10 -13.03 24.28
C ILE A 137 -12.39 -12.90 23.45
N PRO A 138 -13.57 -13.31 23.94
CA PRO A 138 -14.78 -13.24 23.15
C PRO A 138 -15.07 -11.85 22.62
N GLY A 139 -15.33 -11.76 21.31
CA GLY A 139 -15.58 -10.53 20.57
C GLY A 139 -14.76 -10.47 19.28
N ASN A 140 -15.07 -9.50 18.44
CA ASN A 140 -14.26 -9.18 17.28
C ASN A 140 -13.25 -8.09 17.66
N ASP A 141 -12.01 -8.27 17.19
CA ASP A 141 -10.92 -7.33 17.41
C ASP A 141 -10.80 -6.38 16.21
N ASP A 142 -10.41 -5.13 16.49
CA ASP A 142 -9.97 -4.21 15.43
C ASP A 142 -8.52 -4.54 15.06
N ALA A 143 -8.33 -5.73 14.49
CA ALA A 143 -7.03 -6.22 14.10
C ALA A 143 -6.61 -5.68 12.72
N VAL A 144 -5.31 -5.70 12.48
CA VAL A 144 -4.71 -5.37 11.18
C VAL A 144 -4.07 -6.63 10.63
N LEU A 145 -4.50 -7.05 9.45
CA LEU A 145 -3.84 -8.12 8.71
C LEU A 145 -2.69 -7.53 7.91
N VAL A 146 -1.50 -7.99 8.22
CA VAL A 146 -0.26 -7.58 7.55
C VAL A 146 0.06 -8.57 6.44
N TYR A 147 0.13 -8.07 5.24
CA TYR A 147 0.62 -8.76 4.06
C TYR A 147 2.07 -8.39 3.83
N ILE A 148 2.88 -9.33 3.38
CA ILE A 148 4.24 -9.10 2.92
C ILE A 148 4.31 -9.22 1.41
N LYS A 149 5.18 -8.42 0.79
CA LYS A 149 5.43 -8.45 -0.64
C LYS A 149 6.34 -9.63 -0.99
N GLU A 150 5.95 -10.42 -2.00
CA GLU A 150 6.80 -11.45 -2.63
C GLU A 150 7.60 -10.88 -3.81
#